data_fa76273793db1aeb1e3f44ad983dda69
#
_entry.id   fa76273793db1aeb1e3f44ad983dda69
#
_cell.length_a   1.000
_cell.length_b   1.000
_cell.length_c   1.000
_cell.angle_alpha   90.00
_cell.angle_beta   90.00
_cell.angle_gamma   90.00
#
_symmetry.space_group_name_H-M   'P 1'
#
loop_
_entity.id
_entity.type
_entity.pdbx_description
1 polymer ?
#
loop_
_entity_poly.entity_id
_entity_poly.type
_entity_poly.pdbx_seq_one_letter_code
_entity_poly.pdbx_strand_id
1 'polypeptide(L)'
;MSQYFDSVASDWDTCPAKVERAEITAAKIKEIHFESTRSIVDFGSGTGLLGFQLKDTFSHVHLADASEKMLQVAQAKIAAANINNIKTHQIERLSELTSKHSAIVTLMTLHHLPDVDEFFTDAYGVLEDDGMLIVADLYEDDGSFHKHNPNFDGHNGFNVSALSAIAENAGFTVQQIEQYYEIWQENFEGVEVSYPLFLFVVKKS
;
A
#
# COMPACT_ATOMS: atom_id res chain seq x y z
N MET A 1 9.49 -8.06 11.17
CA MET A 1 8.94 -6.77 10.66
C MET A 1 7.74 -6.27 11.47
N SER A 2 6.74 -7.07 11.81
CA SER A 2 5.56 -6.65 12.61
C SER A 2 5.90 -5.99 13.95
N GLN A 3 6.95 -6.43 14.67
CA GLN A 3 7.34 -5.86 15.97
C GLN A 3 7.69 -4.36 15.92
N TYR A 4 8.32 -3.88 14.85
CA TYR A 4 8.58 -2.45 14.69
C TYR A 4 7.28 -1.67 14.55
N PHE A 5 6.39 -2.11 13.66
CA PHE A 5 5.10 -1.46 13.45
C PHE A 5 4.20 -1.52 14.68
N ASP A 6 4.23 -2.62 15.44
CA ASP A 6 3.54 -2.73 16.73
C ASP A 6 4.01 -1.65 17.73
N SER A 7 5.30 -1.33 17.73
CA SER A 7 5.88 -0.36 18.68
C SER A 7 5.52 1.09 18.41
N VAL A 8 5.17 1.42 17.15
CA VAL A 8 4.90 2.81 16.71
C VAL A 8 3.43 3.06 16.37
N ALA A 9 2.56 2.05 16.52
CA ALA A 9 1.17 2.11 16.08
C ALA A 9 0.37 3.26 16.72
N SER A 10 0.55 3.51 18.02
CA SER A 10 -0.17 4.58 18.76
C SER A 10 0.12 5.99 18.25
N ASP A 11 1.32 6.21 17.74
CA ASP A 11 1.78 7.53 17.30
C ASP A 11 1.83 7.67 15.78
N TRP A 12 1.44 6.61 15.05
CA TRP A 12 1.56 6.55 13.58
C TRP A 12 0.87 7.70 12.87
N ASP A 13 -0.35 8.03 13.28
CA ASP A 13 -1.18 9.09 12.70
C ASP A 13 -0.78 10.49 13.14
N THR A 14 0.15 10.63 14.10
CA THR A 14 0.63 11.94 14.54
C THR A 14 1.66 12.55 13.59
N CYS A 15 2.16 11.79 12.62
CA CYS A 15 3.11 12.26 11.62
C CYS A 15 2.37 12.92 10.44
N PRO A 16 2.41 14.26 10.28
CA PRO A 16 1.66 14.96 9.23
C PRO A 16 2.01 14.46 7.81
N ALA A 17 3.28 14.17 7.55
CA ALA A 17 3.73 13.71 6.23
C ALA A 17 3.13 12.33 5.84
N LYS A 18 2.85 11.45 6.81
CA LYS A 18 2.18 10.17 6.53
C LYS A 18 0.71 10.38 6.19
N VAL A 19 0.05 11.29 6.90
CA VAL A 19 -1.36 11.65 6.66
C VAL A 19 -1.50 12.29 5.29
N GLU A 20 -0.70 13.32 4.99
CA GLU A 20 -0.69 14.01 3.70
C GLU A 20 -0.45 13.06 2.53
N ARG A 21 0.56 12.17 2.65
CA ARG A 21 0.85 11.18 1.62
C ARG A 21 -0.35 10.28 1.35
N ALA A 22 -1.01 9.79 2.40
CA ALA A 22 -2.20 8.95 2.24
C ALA A 22 -3.36 9.71 1.58
N GLU A 23 -3.56 10.99 1.91
CA GLU A 23 -4.57 11.85 1.29
C GLU A 23 -4.30 12.08 -0.20
N ILE A 24 -3.06 12.42 -0.55
CA ILE A 24 -2.64 12.62 -1.96
C ILE A 24 -2.77 11.31 -2.74
N THR A 25 -2.33 10.19 -2.18
CA THR A 25 -2.48 8.87 -2.81
C THR A 25 -3.95 8.52 -3.03
N ALA A 26 -4.80 8.76 -2.04
CA ALA A 26 -6.24 8.53 -2.20
C ALA A 26 -6.86 9.42 -3.29
N ALA A 27 -6.44 10.68 -3.40
CA ALA A 27 -6.90 11.57 -4.46
C ALA A 27 -6.54 11.02 -5.84
N LYS A 28 -5.31 10.53 -6.02
CA LYS A 28 -4.85 9.88 -7.26
C LYS A 28 -5.64 8.60 -7.58
N ILE A 29 -5.91 7.77 -6.58
CA ILE A 29 -6.72 6.56 -6.78
C ILE A 29 -8.14 6.90 -7.23
N LYS A 30 -8.73 7.96 -6.70
CA LYS A 30 -10.09 8.41 -7.08
C LYS A 30 -10.19 8.94 -8.52
N GLU A 31 -9.07 9.27 -9.17
CA GLU A 31 -9.01 9.63 -10.59
C GLU A 31 -9.03 8.41 -11.51
N ILE A 32 -8.75 7.19 -10.98
CA ILE A 32 -8.74 5.95 -11.76
C ILE A 32 -10.17 5.51 -12.07
N HIS A 33 -10.40 5.10 -13.31
CA HIS A 33 -11.67 4.48 -13.69
C HIS A 33 -11.68 3.00 -13.31
N PHE A 34 -12.58 2.60 -12.42
CA PHE A 34 -12.80 1.21 -12.02
C PHE A 34 -14.05 0.65 -12.69
N GLU A 35 -13.98 -0.57 -13.25
CA GLU A 35 -15.15 -1.29 -13.76
C GLU A 35 -16.12 -1.66 -12.63
N SER A 36 -15.61 -1.84 -11.43
CA SER A 36 -16.38 -2.11 -10.22
C SER A 36 -15.75 -1.45 -9.00
N THR A 37 -16.57 -0.79 -8.18
CA THR A 37 -16.18 -0.22 -6.89
C THR A 37 -16.79 -1.00 -5.72
N ARG A 38 -17.04 -2.31 -5.90
CA ARG A 38 -17.67 -3.16 -4.88
C ARG A 38 -16.80 -3.31 -3.65
N SER A 39 -15.52 -3.59 -3.82
CA SER A 39 -14.58 -3.74 -2.69
C SER A 39 -13.15 -3.40 -3.06
N ILE A 40 -12.42 -2.83 -2.11
CA ILE A 40 -10.98 -2.60 -2.19
C ILE A 40 -10.29 -3.19 -0.96
N VAL A 41 -9.11 -3.78 -1.16
CA VAL A 41 -8.19 -4.19 -0.10
C VAL A 41 -7.07 -3.17 -0.02
N ASP A 42 -6.85 -2.57 1.15
CA ASP A 42 -5.67 -1.79 1.49
C ASP A 42 -4.70 -2.75 2.20
N PHE A 43 -3.68 -3.22 1.49
CA PHE A 43 -2.72 -4.21 1.96
C PHE A 43 -1.47 -3.53 2.54
N GLY A 44 -1.11 -3.90 3.77
CA GLY A 44 -0.17 -3.15 4.59
C GLY A 44 -0.80 -1.84 5.07
N SER A 45 -2.08 -1.89 5.42
CA SER A 45 -2.90 -0.71 5.71
C SER A 45 -2.45 0.09 6.93
N GLY A 46 -1.65 -0.50 7.81
CA GLY A 46 -1.30 0.09 9.08
C GLY A 46 -2.54 0.49 9.88
N THR A 47 -2.60 1.73 10.31
CA THR A 47 -3.75 2.31 11.01
C THR A 47 -4.93 2.66 10.09
N GLY A 48 -4.80 2.39 8.78
CA GLY A 48 -5.83 2.62 7.77
C GLY A 48 -5.86 4.02 7.16
N LEU A 49 -4.78 4.81 7.25
CA LEU A 49 -4.75 6.19 6.74
C LEU A 49 -5.26 6.29 5.30
N LEU A 50 -4.86 5.38 4.41
CA LEU A 50 -5.31 5.34 3.02
C LEU A 50 -6.73 4.78 2.89
N GLY A 51 -7.00 3.60 3.47
CA GLY A 51 -8.30 2.93 3.33
C GLY A 51 -9.47 3.76 3.83
N PHE A 52 -9.30 4.53 4.92
CA PHE A 52 -10.34 5.45 5.39
C PHE A 52 -10.70 6.55 4.39
N GLN A 53 -9.76 7.00 3.58
CA GLN A 53 -9.99 7.99 2.52
C GLN A 53 -10.80 7.42 1.35
N LEU A 54 -10.82 6.09 1.19
CA LEU A 54 -11.46 5.39 0.09
C LEU A 54 -12.87 4.87 0.43
N LYS A 55 -13.33 5.02 1.69
CA LYS A 55 -14.59 4.47 2.19
C LYS A 55 -15.86 4.96 1.47
N ASP A 56 -15.80 6.15 0.89
CA ASP A 56 -16.93 6.74 0.15
C ASP A 56 -16.84 6.45 -1.37
N THR A 57 -15.74 5.88 -1.84
CA THR A 57 -15.51 5.46 -3.22
C THR A 57 -15.88 4.00 -3.43
N PHE A 58 -15.56 3.14 -2.44
CA PHE A 58 -15.83 1.71 -2.51
C PHE A 58 -16.93 1.31 -1.52
N SER A 59 -17.80 0.38 -1.93
CA SER A 59 -18.88 -0.11 -1.08
C SER A 59 -18.34 -0.84 0.16
N HIS A 60 -17.20 -1.52 0.03
CA HIS A 60 -16.51 -2.20 1.12
C HIS A 60 -15.00 -1.93 1.04
N VAL A 61 -14.40 -1.59 2.19
CA VAL A 61 -12.96 -1.42 2.35
C VAL A 61 -12.45 -2.48 3.32
N HIS A 62 -11.40 -3.19 2.92
CA HIS A 62 -10.74 -4.21 3.71
C HIS A 62 -9.33 -3.72 4.07
N LEU A 63 -9.11 -3.40 5.35
CA LEU A 63 -7.79 -3.04 5.87
C LEU A 63 -7.06 -4.32 6.25
N ALA A 64 -5.99 -4.64 5.57
CA ALA A 64 -5.22 -5.86 5.75
C ALA A 64 -3.80 -5.53 6.19
N ASP A 65 -3.36 -6.03 7.34
CA ASP A 65 -2.03 -5.80 7.88
C ASP A 65 -1.57 -6.98 8.74
N ALA A 66 -0.26 -7.19 8.82
CA ALA A 66 0.32 -8.21 9.69
C ALA A 66 0.40 -7.76 11.17
N SER A 67 0.45 -6.43 11.41
CA SER A 67 0.55 -5.85 12.75
C SER A 67 -0.82 -5.79 13.43
N GLU A 68 -0.96 -6.57 14.49
CA GLU A 68 -2.16 -6.54 15.33
C GLU A 68 -2.40 -5.15 15.94
N LYS A 69 -1.33 -4.46 16.37
CA LYS A 69 -1.42 -3.14 17.01
C LYS A 69 -1.88 -2.05 16.04
N MET A 70 -1.41 -2.08 14.81
CA MET A 70 -1.89 -1.19 13.75
C MET A 70 -3.40 -1.38 13.52
N LEU A 71 -3.83 -2.62 13.40
CA LEU A 71 -5.25 -2.94 13.21
C LEU A 71 -6.12 -2.59 14.42
N GLN A 72 -5.61 -2.69 15.65
CA GLN A 72 -6.32 -2.23 16.85
C GLN A 72 -6.60 -0.73 16.81
N VAL A 73 -5.64 0.09 16.35
CA VAL A 73 -5.83 1.53 16.14
C VAL A 73 -6.91 1.78 15.07
N ALA A 74 -6.82 1.06 13.93
CA ALA A 74 -7.84 1.16 12.88
C ALA A 74 -9.23 0.80 13.38
N GLN A 75 -9.38 -0.30 14.14
CA GLN A 75 -10.65 -0.73 14.74
C GLN A 75 -11.22 0.31 15.70
N ALA A 76 -10.38 0.93 16.53
CA ALA A 76 -10.82 2.02 17.41
C ALA A 76 -11.37 3.21 16.63
N LYS A 77 -10.73 3.58 15.50
CA LYS A 77 -11.21 4.65 14.59
C LYS A 77 -12.54 4.28 13.94
N ILE A 78 -12.68 3.04 13.44
CA ILE A 78 -13.94 2.53 12.85
C ILE A 78 -15.07 2.64 13.86
N ALA A 79 -14.86 2.18 15.09
CA ALA A 79 -15.86 2.20 16.15
C ALA A 79 -16.24 3.64 16.55
N ALA A 80 -15.25 4.52 16.74
CA ALA A 80 -15.47 5.92 17.14
C ALA A 80 -16.28 6.72 16.09
N ALA A 81 -16.05 6.43 14.80
CA ALA A 81 -16.74 7.09 13.69
C ALA A 81 -18.02 6.37 13.24
N ASN A 82 -18.42 5.25 13.87
CA ASN A 82 -19.54 4.41 13.49
C ASN A 82 -19.53 4.00 12.00
N ILE A 83 -18.35 3.68 11.46
CA ILE A 83 -18.19 3.25 10.07
C ILE A 83 -18.57 1.77 9.95
N ASN A 84 -19.40 1.43 8.98
CA ASN A 84 -19.94 0.07 8.82
C ASN A 84 -19.45 -0.66 7.57
N ASN A 85 -18.75 0.02 6.67
CA ASN A 85 -18.26 -0.54 5.42
C ASN A 85 -16.74 -0.77 5.41
N ILE A 86 -16.05 -0.62 6.55
CA ILE A 86 -14.63 -0.95 6.70
C ILE A 86 -14.50 -2.19 7.61
N LYS A 87 -13.67 -3.16 7.19
CA LYS A 87 -13.31 -4.35 7.96
C LYS A 87 -11.80 -4.48 8.04
N THR A 88 -11.31 -5.07 9.13
CA THR A 88 -9.88 -5.37 9.34
C THR A 88 -9.59 -6.85 9.18
N HIS A 89 -8.43 -7.19 8.63
CA HIS A 89 -7.93 -8.55 8.45
C HIS A 89 -6.48 -8.60 8.90
N GLN A 90 -6.17 -9.43 9.89
CA GLN A 90 -4.80 -9.69 10.28
C GLN A 90 -4.27 -10.82 9.41
N ILE A 91 -3.46 -10.46 8.40
CA ILE A 91 -2.88 -11.39 7.43
C ILE A 91 -1.46 -10.95 7.07
N GLU A 92 -0.63 -11.90 6.67
CA GLU A 92 0.72 -11.67 6.17
C GLU A 92 0.76 -11.70 4.63
N ARG A 93 -0.20 -12.40 4.00
CA ARG A 93 -0.27 -12.60 2.55
C ARG A 93 -1.69 -12.39 2.02
N LEU A 94 -1.77 -11.85 0.80
CA LEU A 94 -3.06 -11.65 0.12
C LEU A 94 -3.82 -12.97 -0.12
N SER A 95 -3.12 -14.07 -0.34
CA SER A 95 -3.72 -15.41 -0.52
C SER A 95 -4.52 -15.92 0.68
N GLU A 96 -4.37 -15.32 1.86
CA GLU A 96 -5.19 -15.64 3.02
C GLU A 96 -6.62 -15.08 2.94
N LEU A 97 -6.87 -14.14 2.03
CA LEU A 97 -8.21 -13.65 1.74
C LEU A 97 -9.01 -14.71 0.95
N THR A 98 -10.21 -14.99 1.40
CA THR A 98 -11.08 -16.03 0.82
C THR A 98 -12.06 -15.50 -0.23
N SER A 99 -12.19 -14.17 -0.34
CA SER A 99 -13.08 -13.49 -1.30
C SER A 99 -12.28 -12.84 -2.42
N LYS A 100 -12.97 -12.59 -3.56
CA LYS A 100 -12.43 -11.77 -4.64
C LYS A 100 -12.80 -10.31 -4.41
N HIS A 101 -11.91 -9.43 -4.89
CA HIS A 101 -12.05 -7.98 -4.70
C HIS A 101 -11.91 -7.23 -6.03
N SER A 102 -12.60 -6.09 -6.15
CA SER A 102 -12.55 -5.26 -7.35
C SER A 102 -11.22 -4.51 -7.50
N ALA A 103 -10.58 -4.20 -6.35
CA ALA A 103 -9.30 -3.52 -6.35
C ALA A 103 -8.44 -3.95 -5.14
N ILE A 104 -7.14 -3.83 -5.30
CA ILE A 104 -6.15 -3.92 -4.22
C ILE A 104 -5.28 -2.67 -4.33
N VAL A 105 -4.97 -2.06 -3.19
CA VAL A 105 -3.99 -0.98 -3.08
C VAL A 105 -2.96 -1.31 -2.03
N THR A 106 -1.75 -0.85 -2.24
CA THR A 106 -0.68 -0.86 -1.23
C THR A 106 0.09 0.45 -1.29
N LEU A 107 0.35 1.05 -0.12
CA LEU A 107 1.08 2.32 0.02
C LEU A 107 2.28 2.14 0.94
N MET A 108 3.49 2.29 0.40
CA MET A 108 4.74 2.19 1.17
C MET A 108 4.86 0.86 1.93
N THR A 109 4.48 -0.23 1.29
CA THR A 109 4.46 -1.57 1.88
C THR A 109 5.24 -2.58 1.05
N LEU A 110 5.19 -2.47 -0.30
CA LEU A 110 5.79 -3.46 -1.18
C LEU A 110 7.29 -3.62 -0.91
N HIS A 111 8.00 -2.52 -0.63
CA HIS A 111 9.43 -2.56 -0.31
C HIS A 111 9.77 -3.30 1.00
N HIS A 112 8.78 -3.61 1.83
CA HIS A 112 8.94 -4.45 3.01
C HIS A 112 8.71 -5.93 2.76
N LEU A 113 8.14 -6.31 1.63
CA LEU A 113 7.80 -7.71 1.34
C LEU A 113 9.03 -8.46 0.84
N PRO A 114 9.29 -9.68 1.33
CA PRO A 114 10.48 -10.44 0.94
C PRO A 114 10.41 -10.98 -0.49
N ASP A 115 9.19 -11.25 -1.01
CA ASP A 115 8.96 -11.85 -2.33
C ASP A 115 7.91 -11.06 -3.09
N VAL A 116 8.38 -10.26 -4.06
CA VAL A 116 7.55 -9.39 -4.88
C VAL A 116 6.77 -10.21 -5.92
N ASP A 117 7.37 -11.26 -6.50
CA ASP A 117 6.71 -12.16 -7.44
C ASP A 117 5.53 -12.89 -6.78
N GLU A 118 5.71 -13.34 -5.54
CA GLU A 118 4.66 -13.96 -4.75
C GLU A 118 3.51 -12.98 -4.47
N PHE A 119 3.83 -11.72 -4.12
CA PHE A 119 2.81 -10.68 -3.91
C PHE A 119 1.94 -10.45 -5.15
N PHE A 120 2.54 -10.31 -6.36
CA PHE A 120 1.78 -10.14 -7.60
C PHE A 120 0.94 -11.37 -7.94
N THR A 121 1.47 -12.57 -7.71
CA THR A 121 0.73 -13.83 -7.90
C THR A 121 -0.48 -13.92 -6.97
N ASP A 122 -0.31 -13.61 -5.69
CA ASP A 122 -1.39 -13.59 -4.71
C ASP A 122 -2.44 -12.53 -5.07
N ALA A 123 -2.00 -11.32 -5.45
CA ALA A 123 -2.90 -10.24 -5.86
C ALA A 123 -3.76 -10.65 -7.07
N TYR A 124 -3.14 -11.27 -8.09
CA TYR A 124 -3.87 -11.81 -9.23
C TYR A 124 -4.90 -12.86 -8.80
N GLY A 125 -4.50 -13.70 -7.83
CA GLY A 125 -5.35 -14.75 -7.26
C GLY A 125 -6.61 -14.23 -6.58
N VAL A 126 -6.55 -13.09 -5.89
CA VAL A 126 -7.68 -12.52 -5.10
C VAL A 126 -8.42 -11.37 -5.77
N LEU A 127 -7.98 -10.92 -6.95
CA LEU A 127 -8.73 -9.96 -7.77
C LEU A 127 -9.83 -10.65 -8.57
N GLU A 128 -10.94 -9.92 -8.76
CA GLU A 128 -11.96 -10.21 -9.75
C GLU A 128 -11.38 -10.07 -11.16
N ASP A 129 -12.08 -10.60 -12.17
CA ASP A 129 -11.75 -10.30 -13.57
C ASP A 129 -11.94 -8.80 -13.80
N ASP A 130 -11.10 -8.18 -14.58
CA ASP A 130 -10.99 -6.72 -14.73
C ASP A 130 -10.63 -5.93 -13.46
N GLY A 131 -10.31 -6.61 -12.35
CA GLY A 131 -9.87 -6.00 -11.10
C GLY A 131 -8.49 -5.33 -11.25
N MET A 132 -8.23 -4.32 -10.40
CA MET A 132 -7.02 -3.52 -10.46
C MET A 132 -6.15 -3.68 -9.22
N LEU A 133 -4.83 -3.75 -9.43
CA LEU A 133 -3.83 -3.61 -8.40
C LEU A 133 -3.14 -2.23 -8.56
N ILE A 134 -3.10 -1.47 -7.48
CA ILE A 134 -2.47 -0.17 -7.39
C ILE A 134 -1.33 -0.25 -6.37
N VAL A 135 -0.11 0.00 -6.82
CA VAL A 135 1.08 0.04 -5.96
C VAL A 135 1.60 1.47 -5.92
N ALA A 136 1.69 2.03 -4.72
CA ALA A 136 2.29 3.32 -4.45
C ALA A 136 3.52 3.12 -3.57
N ASP A 137 4.72 3.25 -4.14
CA ASP A 137 5.97 2.94 -3.44
C ASP A 137 7.15 3.76 -3.99
N LEU A 138 8.32 3.58 -3.41
CA LEU A 138 9.56 4.28 -3.73
C LEU A 138 10.13 3.83 -5.07
N TYR A 139 10.58 4.79 -5.87
CA TYR A 139 11.57 4.48 -6.91
C TYR A 139 12.87 4.01 -6.26
N GLU A 140 13.65 3.22 -7.00
CA GLU A 140 14.94 2.70 -6.55
C GLU A 140 15.86 3.84 -6.07
N ASP A 141 16.43 3.67 -4.88
CA ASP A 141 17.38 4.60 -4.26
C ASP A 141 18.64 3.88 -3.77
N ASP A 142 19.58 4.62 -3.21
CA ASP A 142 20.87 4.12 -2.71
C ASP A 142 20.78 3.47 -1.31
N GLY A 143 19.59 3.26 -0.78
CA GLY A 143 19.31 2.73 0.56
C GLY A 143 19.29 3.81 1.65
N SER A 144 19.55 5.07 1.30
CA SER A 144 19.60 6.14 2.30
C SER A 144 18.21 6.54 2.83
N PHE A 145 17.13 6.17 2.11
CA PHE A 145 15.77 6.33 2.63
C PHE A 145 15.58 5.63 3.98
N HIS A 146 16.14 4.44 4.13
CA HIS A 146 16.04 3.64 5.36
C HIS A 146 17.23 3.78 6.30
N LYS A 147 18.08 4.82 6.15
CA LYS A 147 19.31 5.01 6.95
C LYS A 147 19.11 4.97 8.47
N HIS A 148 17.92 5.31 8.94
CA HIS A 148 17.57 5.30 10.36
C HIS A 148 17.22 3.91 10.91
N ASN A 149 17.07 2.92 10.02
CA ASN A 149 16.82 1.53 10.40
C ASN A 149 17.96 0.62 9.92
N PRO A 150 19.01 0.44 10.70
CA PRO A 150 20.18 -0.38 10.31
C PRO A 150 19.84 -1.87 10.13
N ASN A 151 18.67 -2.31 10.59
CA ASN A 151 18.17 -3.67 10.43
C ASN A 151 17.12 -3.79 9.31
N PHE A 152 17.01 -2.77 8.45
CA PHE A 152 16.13 -2.85 7.29
C PHE A 152 16.65 -3.91 6.32
N ASP A 153 15.82 -4.90 6.02
CA ASP A 153 16.11 -6.07 5.17
C ASP A 153 15.18 -6.15 3.94
N GLY A 154 14.47 -5.05 3.66
CA GLY A 154 13.59 -4.93 2.51
C GLY A 154 14.29 -4.40 1.26
N HIS A 155 13.49 -3.93 0.30
CA HIS A 155 13.96 -3.37 -0.97
C HIS A 155 14.21 -1.87 -0.86
N ASN A 156 15.31 -1.38 -1.45
CA ASN A 156 15.60 0.06 -1.54
C ASN A 156 14.84 0.69 -2.73
N GLY A 157 13.51 0.59 -2.69
CA GLY A 157 12.65 1.01 -3.78
C GLY A 157 12.71 0.09 -5.01
N PHE A 158 12.10 0.52 -6.11
CA PHE A 158 11.90 -0.33 -7.28
C PHE A 158 12.23 0.38 -8.59
N ASN A 159 12.86 -0.38 -9.50
CA ASN A 159 12.88 -0.05 -10.92
C ASN A 159 11.51 -0.42 -11.52
N VAL A 160 10.75 0.57 -11.96
CA VAL A 160 9.38 0.36 -12.47
C VAL A 160 9.30 -0.49 -13.73
N SER A 161 10.37 -0.55 -14.55
CA SER A 161 10.41 -1.43 -15.71
C SER A 161 10.55 -2.90 -15.30
N ALA A 162 11.38 -3.17 -14.29
CA ALA A 162 11.50 -4.52 -13.71
C ALA A 162 10.18 -4.93 -13.02
N LEU A 163 9.56 -4.00 -12.28
CA LEU A 163 8.27 -4.23 -11.64
C LEU A 163 7.16 -4.54 -12.66
N SER A 164 7.17 -3.85 -13.81
CA SER A 164 6.25 -4.12 -14.92
C SER A 164 6.41 -5.55 -15.45
N ALA A 165 7.64 -6.02 -15.64
CA ALA A 165 7.89 -7.38 -16.11
C ALA A 165 7.37 -8.44 -15.10
N ILE A 166 7.53 -8.20 -13.79
CA ILE A 166 6.98 -9.08 -12.75
C ILE A 166 5.45 -9.11 -12.82
N ALA A 167 4.81 -7.94 -12.91
CA ALA A 167 3.36 -7.85 -13.02
C ALA A 167 2.82 -8.55 -14.27
N GLU A 168 3.46 -8.35 -15.43
CA GLU A 168 3.09 -9.00 -16.69
C GLU A 168 3.27 -10.53 -16.62
N ASN A 169 4.32 -11.03 -16.00
CA ASN A 169 4.53 -12.46 -15.77
C ASN A 169 3.45 -13.05 -14.85
N ALA A 170 2.90 -12.29 -13.92
CA ALA A 170 1.78 -12.70 -13.07
C ALA A 170 0.41 -12.64 -13.79
N GLY A 171 0.35 -12.10 -15.04
CA GLY A 171 -0.86 -12.03 -15.85
C GLY A 171 -1.54 -10.67 -15.89
N PHE A 172 -0.92 -9.64 -15.34
CA PHE A 172 -1.46 -8.27 -15.37
C PHE A 172 -1.10 -7.55 -16.66
N THR A 173 -1.90 -6.53 -16.98
CA THR A 173 -1.60 -5.55 -18.03
C THR A 173 -1.36 -4.18 -17.37
N VAL A 174 -0.21 -3.58 -17.64
CA VAL A 174 0.14 -2.24 -17.11
C VAL A 174 -0.79 -1.20 -17.73
N GLN A 175 -1.43 -0.38 -16.88
CA GLN A 175 -2.33 0.69 -17.28
C GLN A 175 -1.68 2.06 -17.12
N GLN A 176 -0.95 2.28 -16.03
CA GLN A 176 -0.39 3.58 -15.69
C GLN A 176 0.86 3.43 -14.84
N ILE A 177 1.84 4.29 -15.08
CA ILE A 177 3.01 4.52 -14.22
C ILE A 177 3.22 6.04 -14.19
N GLU A 178 3.19 6.62 -12.99
CA GLU A 178 3.52 8.04 -12.82
C GLU A 178 4.28 8.30 -11.53
N GLN A 179 5.19 9.28 -11.56
CA GLN A 179 5.70 9.87 -10.32
C GLN A 179 4.65 10.86 -9.83
N TYR A 180 4.18 10.70 -8.57
CA TYR A 180 3.07 11.51 -8.08
C TYR A 180 3.33 12.24 -6.75
N TYR A 181 4.36 11.82 -6.00
CA TYR A 181 4.70 12.38 -4.69
C TYR A 181 6.20 12.32 -4.46
N GLU A 182 6.71 13.14 -3.54
CA GLU A 182 8.12 13.14 -3.13
C GLU A 182 8.24 13.24 -1.61
N ILE A 183 9.11 12.41 -1.04
CA ILE A 183 9.48 12.51 0.37
C ILE A 183 10.83 13.17 0.45
N TRP A 184 10.95 14.25 1.22
CA TRP A 184 12.19 14.95 1.44
C TRP A 184 12.78 14.54 2.77
N GLN A 185 14.00 14.03 2.78
CA GLN A 185 14.76 13.72 3.99
C GLN A 185 16.26 13.69 3.70
N GLU A 186 17.06 13.71 4.76
CA GLU A 186 18.52 13.63 4.63
C GLU A 186 18.99 12.25 4.18
N ASN A 187 19.92 12.20 3.22
CA ASN A 187 20.66 11.01 2.79
C ASN A 187 21.78 10.62 3.78
N PHE A 188 22.64 9.65 3.43
CA PHE A 188 23.78 9.23 4.26
C PHE A 188 24.78 10.36 4.56
N GLU A 189 24.87 11.36 3.69
CA GLU A 189 25.79 12.50 3.84
C GLU A 189 25.17 13.65 4.66
N GLY A 190 23.92 13.52 5.10
CA GLY A 190 23.18 14.57 5.81
C GLY A 190 22.68 15.68 4.89
N VAL A 191 22.60 15.41 3.58
CA VAL A 191 22.05 16.33 2.58
C VAL A 191 20.58 15.99 2.39
N GLU A 192 19.71 17.03 2.41
CA GLU A 192 18.29 16.86 2.10
C GLU A 192 18.11 16.54 0.62
N VAL A 193 17.51 15.38 0.33
CA VAL A 193 17.25 14.88 -1.02
C VAL A 193 15.80 14.41 -1.14
N SER A 194 15.32 14.39 -2.38
CA SER A 194 13.99 13.86 -2.70
C SER A 194 14.03 12.35 -2.94
N TYR A 195 13.06 11.65 -2.34
CA TYR A 195 12.75 10.24 -2.61
C TYR A 195 11.38 10.18 -3.29
N PRO A 196 11.36 10.09 -4.62
CA PRO A 196 10.10 10.10 -5.35
C PRO A 196 9.33 8.80 -5.17
N LEU A 197 8.00 8.91 -5.17
CA LEU A 197 7.07 7.80 -5.19
C LEU A 197 6.42 7.68 -6.56
N PHE A 198 6.29 6.43 -7.01
CA PHE A 198 5.47 6.10 -8.16
C PHE A 198 4.07 5.65 -7.76
N LEU A 199 3.11 5.88 -8.65
CA LEU A 199 1.83 5.19 -8.70
C LEU A 199 1.86 4.24 -9.89
N PHE A 200 1.79 2.94 -9.61
CA PHE A 200 1.81 1.86 -10.59
C PHE A 200 0.48 1.14 -10.58
N VAL A 201 -0.25 1.23 -11.69
CA VAL A 201 -1.59 0.66 -11.84
C VAL A 201 -1.56 -0.44 -12.87
N VAL A 202 -1.98 -1.62 -12.47
CA VAL A 202 -2.10 -2.78 -13.35
C VAL A 202 -3.49 -3.39 -13.25
N LYS A 203 -3.96 -3.96 -14.36
CA LYS A 203 -5.28 -4.58 -14.50
C LYS A 203 -5.14 -6.08 -14.72
N LYS A 204 -5.95 -6.85 -14.03
CA LYS A 204 -6.12 -8.27 -14.30
C LYS A 204 -6.90 -8.45 -15.60
N SER A 205 -6.33 -9.18 -16.56
CA SER A 205 -6.91 -9.43 -17.87
C SER A 205 -7.65 -10.75 -17.90
#